data_5dd88bc45575ef77c6f30b489bd05e32
#
_entry.id   5dd88bc45575ef77c6f30b489bd05e32
#
_cell.length_a   1.000
_cell.length_b   1.000
_cell.length_c   1.000
_cell.angle_alpha   90.00
_cell.angle_beta   90.00
_cell.angle_gamma   90.00
#
_symmetry.space_group_name_H-M   'P 1'
#
loop_
_entity.id
_entity.type
_entity.pdbx_description
1 polymer ?
#
loop_
_entity_poly.entity_id
_entity_poly.type
_entity_poly.pdbx_seq_one_letter_code
_entity_poly.pdbx_strand_id
1 'polypeptide(L)'
;MFAAGFNHFWHAASPDHGGDCLYIQGHSAPGIYARAFLEGRISEEQMLNFRQEVEGKGLSSYPHPKLMPGFWQFPTVSMGLGPLMAIYQARFLKYLHARGIADTSKRKVWVFCGDGEMDEPESLGAIGLAAREGLDNLVFVVNCNLQRLDGPVRGNGKIIQELEGEFRGAGWNVIKLIWGKEWDSLLARDKDGALRKIMMDTLDGDYQ
;
A
#
# COMPACT_ATOMS: atom_id res chain seq x y z
N MET A 1 -3.33 -7.99 4.14
CA MET A 1 -2.49 -7.59 2.97
C MET A 1 -1.04 -8.00 3.13
N PHE A 2 -0.29 -7.49 4.11
CA PHE A 2 1.16 -7.72 4.23
C PHE A 2 1.55 -9.20 4.35
N ALA A 3 0.84 -10.00 5.16
CA ALA A 3 1.11 -11.43 5.25
C ALA A 3 1.04 -12.14 3.89
N ALA A 4 0.07 -11.78 3.06
CA ALA A 4 -0.03 -12.31 1.70
C ALA A 4 1.14 -11.84 0.82
N GLY A 5 1.53 -10.55 0.94
CA GLY A 5 2.69 -10.02 0.25
C GLY A 5 3.97 -10.77 0.58
N PHE A 6 4.28 -10.90 1.87
CA PHE A 6 5.47 -11.63 2.35
C PHE A 6 5.49 -13.11 1.98
N ASN A 7 4.33 -13.75 1.98
CA ASN A 7 4.29 -15.20 1.80
C ASN A 7 4.18 -15.62 0.32
N HIS A 8 3.64 -14.76 -0.56
CA HIS A 8 3.23 -15.21 -1.90
C HIS A 8 3.64 -14.29 -3.04
N PHE A 9 3.97 -13.02 -2.79
CA PHE A 9 4.14 -12.06 -3.87
C PHE A 9 5.50 -11.37 -3.91
N TRP A 10 6.09 -11.07 -2.75
CA TRP A 10 7.32 -10.29 -2.69
C TRP A 10 8.55 -11.17 -2.74
N HIS A 11 9.53 -10.74 -3.51
CA HIS A 11 10.79 -11.43 -3.65
C HIS A 11 11.91 -10.64 -2.97
N ALA A 12 12.61 -11.31 -2.08
CA ALA A 12 13.85 -10.78 -1.51
C ALA A 12 14.97 -10.77 -2.56
N ALA A 13 15.99 -9.99 -2.31
CA ALA A 13 17.21 -10.04 -3.13
C ALA A 13 17.86 -11.41 -3.06
N SER A 14 18.25 -11.94 -4.21
CA SER A 14 18.95 -13.21 -4.39
C SER A 14 19.93 -13.08 -5.56
N PRO A 15 20.80 -14.07 -5.82
CA PRO A 15 21.69 -14.05 -7.00
C PRO A 15 20.97 -13.83 -8.33
N ASP A 16 19.74 -14.34 -8.45
CA ASP A 16 18.95 -14.31 -9.68
C ASP A 16 17.83 -13.25 -9.68
N HIS A 17 17.68 -12.50 -8.59
CA HIS A 17 16.63 -11.51 -8.43
C HIS A 17 17.09 -10.35 -7.55
N GLY A 18 17.07 -9.15 -8.09
CA GLY A 18 17.54 -7.96 -7.37
C GLY A 18 16.65 -7.49 -6.20
N GLY A 19 15.61 -8.26 -5.87
CA GLY A 19 14.61 -7.93 -4.85
C GLY A 19 13.58 -6.91 -5.32
N ASP A 20 12.33 -7.06 -4.85
CA ASP A 20 11.26 -6.11 -5.13
C ASP A 20 11.44 -4.81 -4.34
N CYS A 21 10.84 -3.75 -4.81
CA CYS A 21 10.81 -2.44 -4.16
C CYS A 21 9.45 -2.26 -3.48
N LEU A 22 9.48 -1.92 -2.19
CA LEU A 22 8.26 -1.74 -1.39
C LEU A 22 8.15 -0.30 -0.89
N TYR A 23 7.14 0.40 -1.36
CA TYR A 23 6.72 1.72 -0.86
C TYR A 23 5.56 1.50 0.11
N ILE A 24 5.84 1.62 1.38
CA ILE A 24 4.85 1.40 2.44
C ILE A 24 4.37 2.74 2.95
N GLN A 25 3.07 3.01 2.87
CA GLN A 25 2.46 4.20 3.46
C GLN A 25 2.83 4.33 4.95
N GLY A 26 3.06 5.54 5.42
CA GLY A 26 3.43 5.79 6.82
C GLY A 26 2.47 5.17 7.83
N HIS A 27 1.16 5.31 7.61
CA HIS A 27 0.13 4.73 8.48
C HIS A 27 0.11 3.19 8.49
N SER A 28 0.69 2.56 7.49
CA SER A 28 0.78 1.09 7.38
C SER A 28 2.07 0.51 7.98
N ALA A 29 3.03 1.34 8.36
CA ALA A 29 4.32 0.92 8.94
C ALA A 29 4.18 -0.02 10.15
N PRO A 30 3.22 0.18 11.09
CA PRO A 30 3.04 -0.74 12.22
C PRO A 30 2.83 -2.19 11.82
N GLY A 31 2.14 -2.46 10.71
CA GLY A 31 1.94 -3.82 10.20
C GLY A 31 3.25 -4.48 9.73
N ILE A 32 4.17 -3.70 9.16
CA ILE A 32 5.51 -4.18 8.78
C ILE A 32 6.37 -4.42 10.01
N TYR A 33 6.33 -3.52 11.00
CA TYR A 33 7.06 -3.69 12.25
C TYR A 33 6.60 -4.93 13.02
N ALA A 34 5.28 -5.14 13.12
CA ALA A 34 4.72 -6.32 13.76
C ALA A 34 5.20 -7.63 13.09
N ARG A 35 5.21 -7.67 11.76
CA ARG A 35 5.74 -8.82 11.02
C ARG A 35 7.23 -9.02 11.27
N ALA A 36 8.02 -7.96 11.20
CA ALA A 36 9.47 -8.01 11.41
C ALA A 36 9.83 -8.43 12.86
N PHE A 37 9.03 -8.04 13.84
CA PHE A 37 9.15 -8.50 15.21
C PHE A 37 8.93 -10.02 15.32
N LEU A 38 7.86 -10.53 14.70
CA LEU A 38 7.58 -11.98 14.68
C LEU A 38 8.67 -12.79 13.94
N GLU A 39 9.40 -12.16 13.03
CA GLU A 39 10.55 -12.75 12.33
C GLU A 39 11.86 -12.60 13.12
N GLY A 40 11.85 -11.98 14.29
CA GLY A 40 13.05 -11.73 15.11
C GLY A 40 13.98 -10.65 14.56
N ARG A 41 13.53 -9.83 13.61
CA ARG A 41 14.30 -8.73 13.01
C ARG A 41 14.23 -7.43 13.80
N ILE A 42 13.29 -7.31 14.69
CA ILE A 42 13.06 -6.17 15.59
C ILE A 42 12.95 -6.72 17.01
N SER A 43 13.64 -6.08 17.96
CA SER A 43 13.58 -6.47 19.36
C SER A 43 12.34 -5.92 20.06
N GLU A 44 11.99 -6.51 21.21
CA GLU A 44 10.91 -6.00 22.07
C GLU A 44 11.20 -4.57 22.55
N GLU A 45 12.44 -4.27 22.90
CA GLU A 45 12.85 -2.91 23.27
C GLU A 45 12.59 -1.89 22.17
N GLN A 46 12.89 -2.24 20.91
CA GLN A 46 12.59 -1.38 19.77
C GLN A 46 11.08 -1.19 19.58
N MET A 47 10.27 -2.24 19.78
CA MET A 47 8.80 -2.15 19.69
C MET A 47 8.24 -1.25 20.80
N LEU A 48 8.72 -1.37 22.03
CA LEU A 48 8.31 -0.51 23.16
C LEU A 48 8.65 0.95 22.95
N ASN A 49 9.70 1.23 22.17
CA ASN A 49 10.12 2.58 21.79
C ASN A 49 9.60 3.01 20.41
N PHE A 50 8.47 2.47 19.96
CA PHE A 50 7.83 2.93 18.71
C PHE A 50 7.50 4.43 18.78
N ARG A 51 7.86 5.18 17.75
CA ARG A 51 7.71 6.64 17.65
C ARG A 51 8.54 7.43 18.65
N GLN A 52 9.65 6.86 19.13
CA GLN A 52 10.60 7.50 20.02
C GLN A 52 12.00 7.51 19.39
N GLU A 53 12.06 7.93 18.15
CA GLU A 53 13.29 7.91 17.35
C GLU A 53 14.30 9.00 17.67
N VAL A 54 13.98 9.96 18.54
CA VAL A 54 14.84 11.13 18.84
C VAL A 54 16.24 10.75 19.31
N GLU A 55 16.37 9.68 20.06
CA GLU A 55 17.64 9.15 20.52
C GLU A 55 18.13 7.94 19.69
N GLY A 56 17.48 7.63 18.60
CA GLY A 56 17.80 6.48 17.75
C GLY A 56 17.54 5.12 18.38
N LYS A 57 16.76 5.05 19.44
CA LYS A 57 16.51 3.83 20.22
C LYS A 57 15.28 3.05 19.79
N GLY A 58 14.39 3.63 19.01
CA GLY A 58 13.09 3.06 18.69
C GLY A 58 12.84 2.92 17.20
N LEU A 59 11.61 2.51 16.90
CA LEU A 59 11.13 2.43 15.53
C LEU A 59 10.66 3.80 15.06
N SER A 60 11.01 4.17 13.84
CA SER A 60 10.62 5.44 13.26
C SER A 60 9.10 5.53 13.07
N SER A 61 8.55 6.74 13.26
CA SER A 61 7.13 7.04 13.04
C SER A 61 6.72 6.79 11.59
N TYR A 62 7.63 7.11 10.67
CA TYR A 62 7.45 6.92 9.23
C TYR A 62 8.60 6.12 8.64
N PRO A 63 8.36 5.34 7.57
CA PRO A 63 9.43 4.68 6.84
C PRO A 63 10.49 5.68 6.38
N HIS A 64 11.73 5.49 6.81
CA HIS A 64 12.82 6.36 6.38
C HIS A 64 14.19 5.66 6.49
N PRO A 65 14.93 5.53 5.37
CA PRO A 65 16.22 4.83 5.35
C PRO A 65 17.29 5.47 6.26
N LYS A 66 17.24 6.78 6.51
CA LYS A 66 18.18 7.43 7.43
C LYS A 66 17.88 7.14 8.90
N LEU A 67 16.59 6.95 9.24
CA LEU A 67 16.18 6.66 10.61
C LEU A 67 16.36 5.16 10.95
N MET A 68 16.13 4.31 9.97
CA MET A 68 16.32 2.86 10.12
C MET A 68 17.08 2.29 8.92
N PRO A 69 18.43 2.49 8.87
CA PRO A 69 19.27 1.96 7.80
C PRO A 69 19.17 0.44 7.71
N GLY A 70 19.09 -0.09 6.49
CA GLY A 70 18.97 -1.53 6.25
C GLY A 70 17.60 -2.15 6.53
N PHE A 71 16.65 -1.36 7.05
CA PHE A 71 15.27 -1.79 7.24
C PHE A 71 14.33 -1.20 6.18
N TRP A 72 14.26 0.10 6.06
CA TRP A 72 13.45 0.78 5.05
C TRP A 72 14.22 1.03 3.77
N GLN A 73 13.59 0.71 2.63
CA GLN A 73 14.16 0.98 1.31
C GLN A 73 13.96 2.44 0.88
N PHE A 74 12.80 3.01 1.18
CA PHE A 74 12.38 4.32 0.71
C PHE A 74 11.77 5.15 1.83
N PRO A 75 11.95 6.49 1.79
CA PRO A 75 11.20 7.38 2.66
C PRO A 75 9.77 7.49 2.16
N THR A 76 8.80 7.27 3.02
CA THR A 76 7.38 7.43 2.68
C THR A 76 6.64 8.16 3.80
N VAL A 77 5.60 8.85 3.40
CA VAL A 77 4.61 9.48 4.26
C VAL A 77 3.22 9.02 3.81
N SER A 78 2.17 9.80 4.06
CA SER A 78 0.81 9.47 3.63
C SER A 78 0.19 10.64 2.85
N MET A 79 1.01 11.31 2.04
CA MET A 79 0.67 12.55 1.32
C MET A 79 1.01 12.49 -0.18
N GLY A 80 0.91 11.31 -0.78
CA GLY A 80 1.04 11.12 -2.23
C GLY A 80 2.45 11.00 -2.78
N LEU A 81 3.50 11.26 -1.99
CA LEU A 81 4.89 11.16 -2.48
C LEU A 81 5.32 9.71 -2.72
N GLY A 82 4.86 8.76 -1.89
CA GLY A 82 5.12 7.34 -2.09
C GLY A 82 4.62 6.83 -3.44
N PRO A 83 3.34 7.03 -3.79
CA PRO A 83 2.79 6.71 -5.09
C PRO A 83 3.57 7.31 -6.25
N LEU A 84 3.85 8.60 -6.19
CA LEU A 84 4.59 9.31 -7.24
C LEU A 84 6.01 8.75 -7.42
N MET A 85 6.75 8.59 -6.32
CA MET A 85 8.10 8.01 -6.35
C MET A 85 8.11 6.58 -6.88
N ALA A 86 7.11 5.76 -6.53
CA ALA A 86 7.00 4.38 -7.01
C ALA A 86 6.87 4.30 -8.54
N ILE A 87 6.12 5.23 -9.14
CA ILE A 87 6.00 5.33 -10.60
C ILE A 87 7.36 5.62 -11.23
N TYR A 88 8.09 6.61 -10.71
CA TYR A 88 9.42 6.93 -11.23
C TYR A 88 10.45 5.82 -10.95
N GLN A 89 10.34 5.12 -9.82
CA GLN A 89 11.18 3.94 -9.54
C GLN A 89 10.93 2.82 -10.54
N ALA A 90 9.68 2.52 -10.84
CA ALA A 90 9.33 1.49 -11.84
C ALA A 90 9.87 1.85 -13.23
N ARG A 91 9.72 3.12 -13.61
CA ARG A 91 10.30 3.67 -14.85
C ARG A 91 11.82 3.54 -14.88
N PHE A 92 12.48 3.88 -13.78
CA PHE A 92 13.94 3.80 -13.67
C PHE A 92 14.45 2.35 -13.77
N LEU A 93 13.74 1.40 -13.16
CA LEU A 93 14.10 -0.03 -13.31
C LEU A 93 14.02 -0.46 -14.78
N LYS A 94 12.97 -0.09 -15.50
CA LYS A 94 12.89 -0.37 -16.95
C LYS A 94 14.02 0.29 -17.75
N TYR A 95 14.39 1.52 -17.40
CA TYR A 95 15.53 2.20 -18.00
C TYR A 95 16.84 1.45 -17.78
N LEU A 96 17.12 1.01 -16.55
CA LEU A 96 18.34 0.27 -16.22
C LEU A 96 18.44 -1.03 -17.05
N HIS A 97 17.33 -1.76 -17.14
CA HIS A 97 17.27 -2.98 -17.95
C HIS A 97 17.47 -2.68 -19.45
N ALA A 98 16.74 -1.73 -19.98
CA ALA A 98 16.83 -1.37 -21.42
C ALA A 98 18.21 -0.86 -21.82
N ARG A 99 18.96 -0.24 -20.88
CA ARG A 99 20.33 0.22 -21.10
C ARG A 99 21.39 -0.86 -20.87
N GLY A 100 21.01 -2.05 -20.43
CA GLY A 100 21.94 -3.12 -20.06
C GLY A 100 22.84 -2.79 -18.86
N ILE A 101 22.42 -1.84 -18.00
CA ILE A 101 23.17 -1.42 -16.80
C ILE A 101 22.99 -2.44 -15.69
N ALA A 102 21.74 -2.95 -15.52
CA ALA A 102 21.42 -3.97 -14.55
C ALA A 102 20.21 -4.79 -15.05
N ASP A 103 20.19 -6.08 -14.73
CA ASP A 103 19.00 -6.89 -14.98
C ASP A 103 17.95 -6.65 -13.88
N THR A 104 16.98 -5.87 -14.24
CA THR A 104 15.82 -5.53 -13.40
C THR A 104 14.51 -6.05 -13.97
N SER A 105 14.57 -6.94 -14.98
CA SER A 105 13.40 -7.44 -15.72
C SER A 105 12.36 -8.12 -14.84
N LYS A 106 12.78 -8.80 -13.78
CA LYS A 106 11.91 -9.55 -12.85
C LYS A 106 11.42 -8.70 -11.68
N ARG A 107 12.05 -7.54 -11.43
CA ARG A 107 11.77 -6.73 -10.24
C ARG A 107 10.44 -6.00 -10.36
N LYS A 108 9.64 -6.06 -9.31
CA LYS A 108 8.39 -5.30 -9.17
C LYS A 108 8.56 -4.15 -8.19
N VAL A 109 7.77 -3.12 -8.41
CA VAL A 109 7.59 -2.01 -7.48
C VAL A 109 6.17 -2.10 -6.95
N TRP A 110 6.05 -2.25 -5.63
CA TRP A 110 4.78 -2.32 -4.92
C TRP A 110 4.60 -1.04 -4.12
N VAL A 111 3.46 -0.40 -4.25
CA VAL A 111 3.13 0.77 -3.46
C VAL A 111 1.82 0.58 -2.72
N PHE A 112 1.88 0.79 -1.41
CA PHE A 112 0.73 0.68 -0.52
C PHE A 112 0.25 2.08 -0.16
N CYS A 113 -0.99 2.38 -0.50
CA CYS A 113 -1.64 3.66 -0.29
C CYS A 113 -2.91 3.47 0.53
N GLY A 114 -3.31 4.51 1.26
CA GLY A 114 -4.68 4.62 1.78
C GLY A 114 -5.58 5.35 0.77
N ASP A 115 -6.87 5.13 0.87
CA ASP A 115 -7.86 5.86 0.06
C ASP A 115 -7.82 7.36 0.32
N GLY A 116 -7.61 7.78 1.58
CA GLY A 116 -7.40 9.19 1.91
C GLY A 116 -6.12 9.78 1.30
N GLU A 117 -5.05 9.00 1.16
CA GLU A 117 -3.83 9.44 0.47
C GLU A 117 -4.05 9.64 -1.03
N MET A 118 -5.01 8.93 -1.61
CA MET A 118 -5.32 9.07 -3.04
C MET A 118 -6.01 10.39 -3.38
N ASP A 119 -6.49 11.15 -2.39
CA ASP A 119 -7.00 12.52 -2.58
C ASP A 119 -5.87 13.52 -2.90
N GLU A 120 -4.63 13.20 -2.54
CA GLU A 120 -3.50 14.07 -2.83
C GLU A 120 -3.22 14.11 -4.34
N PRO A 121 -3.04 15.30 -4.93
CA PRO A 121 -2.76 15.44 -6.37
C PRO A 121 -1.55 14.61 -6.82
N GLU A 122 -0.54 14.47 -5.97
CA GLU A 122 0.66 13.70 -6.23
C GLU A 122 0.37 12.21 -6.41
N SER A 123 -0.61 11.66 -5.68
CA SER A 123 -0.98 10.25 -5.76
C SER A 123 -1.50 9.87 -7.14
N LEU A 124 -2.30 10.72 -7.75
CA LEU A 124 -2.92 10.49 -9.06
C LEU A 124 -2.14 11.12 -10.21
N GLY A 125 -1.26 12.07 -9.90
CA GLY A 125 -0.63 12.95 -10.90
C GLY A 125 0.15 12.24 -12.01
N ALA A 126 0.64 11.02 -11.76
CA ALA A 126 1.45 10.29 -12.74
C ALA A 126 0.88 8.92 -13.14
N ILE A 127 -0.34 8.56 -12.73
CA ILE A 127 -0.94 7.26 -13.10
C ILE A 127 -1.13 7.13 -14.62
N GLY A 128 -1.52 8.22 -15.29
CA GLY A 128 -1.62 8.27 -16.74
C GLY A 128 -0.26 8.16 -17.45
N LEU A 129 0.82 8.68 -16.85
CA LEU A 129 2.18 8.49 -17.36
C LEU A 129 2.58 7.01 -17.27
N ALA A 130 2.37 6.38 -16.12
CA ALA A 130 2.69 4.98 -15.90
C ALA A 130 2.01 4.06 -16.93
N ALA A 131 0.73 4.30 -17.21
CA ALA A 131 -0.02 3.56 -18.21
C ALA A 131 0.52 3.77 -19.64
N ARG A 132 0.78 5.02 -20.04
CA ARG A 132 1.34 5.34 -21.37
C ARG A 132 2.71 4.73 -21.60
N GLU A 133 3.54 4.66 -20.57
CA GLU A 133 4.88 4.04 -20.64
C GLU A 133 4.84 2.52 -20.45
N GLY A 134 3.67 1.93 -20.22
CA GLY A 134 3.52 0.48 -20.05
C GLY A 134 4.34 -0.06 -18.87
N LEU A 135 4.26 0.57 -17.71
CA LEU A 135 5.00 0.15 -16.51
C LEU A 135 4.35 -1.10 -15.88
N ASP A 136 4.50 -2.24 -16.53
CA ASP A 136 3.97 -3.54 -16.10
C ASP A 136 4.68 -4.15 -14.88
N ASN A 137 5.73 -3.49 -14.43
CA ASN A 137 6.48 -3.82 -13.22
C ASN A 137 6.00 -3.04 -11.98
N LEU A 138 4.88 -2.32 -12.06
CA LEU A 138 4.33 -1.48 -10.99
C LEU A 138 2.97 -2.00 -10.52
N VAL A 139 2.80 -2.11 -9.21
CA VAL A 139 1.56 -2.55 -8.57
C VAL A 139 1.15 -1.56 -7.48
N PHE A 140 -0.02 -0.97 -7.61
CA PHE A 140 -0.67 -0.19 -6.56
C PHE A 140 -1.57 -1.09 -5.72
N VAL A 141 -1.49 -0.97 -4.41
CA VAL A 141 -2.38 -1.61 -3.45
C VAL A 141 -3.04 -0.50 -2.64
N VAL A 142 -4.26 -0.15 -3.01
CA VAL A 142 -5.03 0.89 -2.30
C VAL A 142 -5.89 0.23 -1.24
N ASN A 143 -5.63 0.55 0.02
CA ASN A 143 -6.41 0.09 1.16
C ASN A 143 -7.54 1.06 1.44
N CYS A 144 -8.75 0.72 1.00
CA CYS A 144 -9.94 1.52 1.23
C CYS A 144 -10.52 1.19 2.61
N ASN A 145 -9.98 1.82 3.65
CA ASN A 145 -10.50 1.73 5.01
C ASN A 145 -11.53 2.82 5.34
N LEU A 146 -11.79 3.71 4.39
CA LEU A 146 -12.79 4.77 4.44
C LEU A 146 -12.54 5.82 5.54
N GLN A 147 -11.28 5.97 5.95
CA GLN A 147 -10.85 6.89 7.00
C GLN A 147 -9.87 7.93 6.47
N ARG A 148 -10.01 9.16 6.93
CA ARG A 148 -9.06 10.27 6.79
C ARG A 148 -8.58 10.72 8.16
N LEU A 149 -7.60 11.62 8.22
CA LEU A 149 -7.08 12.17 9.47
C LEU A 149 -8.13 12.96 10.25
N ASP A 150 -9.01 13.64 9.55
CA ASP A 150 -10.03 14.55 10.09
C ASP A 150 -11.45 13.94 10.13
N GLY A 151 -11.56 12.65 9.85
CA GLY A 151 -12.84 11.95 9.86
C GLY A 151 -13.00 10.94 8.74
N PRO A 152 -14.23 10.52 8.46
CA PRO A 152 -14.51 9.56 7.40
C PRO A 152 -14.38 10.19 6.03
N VAL A 153 -14.11 9.37 5.05
CA VAL A 153 -14.22 9.73 3.65
C VAL A 153 -15.70 9.98 3.33
N ARG A 154 -16.07 11.19 2.94
CA ARG A 154 -17.44 11.51 2.55
C ARG A 154 -17.83 10.74 1.29
N GLY A 155 -19.04 10.18 1.28
CA GLY A 155 -19.51 9.39 0.15
C GLY A 155 -18.80 8.05 0.00
N ASN A 156 -18.50 7.40 1.10
CA ASN A 156 -17.74 6.15 1.23
C ASN A 156 -17.98 5.11 0.12
N GLY A 157 -19.24 4.89 -0.26
CA GLY A 157 -19.58 3.95 -1.32
C GLY A 157 -19.14 4.41 -2.72
N LYS A 158 -18.82 5.69 -2.90
CA LYS A 158 -18.43 6.26 -4.19
C LYS A 158 -16.91 6.31 -4.38
N ILE A 159 -16.12 6.53 -3.32
CA ILE A 159 -14.67 6.68 -3.45
C ILE A 159 -14.00 5.47 -4.10
N ILE A 160 -14.44 4.26 -3.76
CA ILE A 160 -13.92 3.03 -4.37
C ILE A 160 -14.24 3.00 -5.87
N GLN A 161 -15.44 3.44 -6.26
CA GLN A 161 -15.85 3.49 -7.66
C GLN A 161 -15.13 4.61 -8.41
N GLU A 162 -14.91 5.75 -7.78
CA GLU A 162 -14.16 6.87 -8.33
C GLU A 162 -12.72 6.45 -8.62
N LEU A 163 -12.01 5.91 -7.64
CA LEU A 163 -10.64 5.41 -7.81
C LEU A 163 -10.56 4.29 -8.87
N GLU A 164 -11.52 3.35 -8.86
CA GLU A 164 -11.60 2.33 -9.91
C GLU A 164 -11.74 2.98 -11.30
N GLY A 165 -12.60 3.98 -11.41
CA GLY A 165 -12.83 4.73 -12.65
C GLY A 165 -11.59 5.48 -13.13
N GLU A 166 -10.87 6.14 -12.24
CA GLU A 166 -9.64 6.88 -12.55
C GLU A 166 -8.53 5.96 -13.04
N PHE A 167 -8.26 4.86 -12.31
CA PHE A 167 -7.24 3.89 -12.74
C PHE A 167 -7.61 3.19 -14.05
N ARG A 168 -8.87 2.75 -14.22
CA ARG A 168 -9.32 2.14 -15.48
C ARG A 168 -9.30 3.13 -16.63
N GLY A 169 -9.73 4.38 -16.41
CA GLY A 169 -9.69 5.45 -17.39
C GLY A 169 -8.28 5.80 -17.82
N ALA A 170 -7.30 5.69 -16.93
CA ALA A 170 -5.89 5.83 -17.24
C ALA A 170 -5.26 4.62 -17.95
N GLY A 171 -5.97 3.50 -18.07
CA GLY A 171 -5.50 2.30 -18.77
C GLY A 171 -4.90 1.21 -17.87
N TRP A 172 -5.15 1.27 -16.57
CA TRP A 172 -4.69 0.25 -15.62
C TRP A 172 -5.63 -0.96 -15.56
N ASN A 173 -5.07 -2.13 -15.27
CA ASN A 173 -5.84 -3.28 -14.81
C ASN A 173 -6.20 -3.10 -13.35
N VAL A 174 -7.50 -3.08 -13.04
CA VAL A 174 -7.98 -2.91 -11.67
C VAL A 174 -8.66 -4.19 -11.19
N ILE A 175 -8.18 -4.69 -10.06
CA ILE A 175 -8.77 -5.83 -9.34
C ILE A 175 -9.34 -5.27 -8.04
N LYS A 176 -10.64 -5.43 -7.85
CA LYS A 176 -11.33 -5.01 -6.62
C LYS A 176 -11.52 -6.23 -5.72
N LEU A 177 -10.98 -6.16 -4.51
CA LEU A 177 -11.13 -7.18 -3.48
C LEU A 177 -12.04 -6.65 -2.39
N ILE A 178 -13.13 -7.35 -2.13
CA ILE A 178 -14.08 -7.02 -1.09
C ILE A 178 -14.16 -8.21 -0.16
N TRP A 179 -13.71 -8.04 1.09
CA TRP A 179 -13.62 -9.06 2.16
C TRP A 179 -13.12 -10.46 1.70
N GLY A 180 -13.08 -11.41 2.64
CA GLY A 180 -12.68 -12.77 2.37
C GLY A 180 -13.88 -13.67 2.08
N LYS A 181 -13.64 -14.84 1.52
CA LYS A 181 -14.67 -15.84 1.16
C LYS A 181 -15.54 -16.30 2.34
N GLU A 182 -15.06 -16.14 3.56
CA GLU A 182 -15.80 -16.49 4.79
C GLU A 182 -17.05 -15.60 4.94
N TRP A 183 -17.04 -14.40 4.41
CA TRP A 183 -18.20 -13.50 4.38
C TRP A 183 -19.33 -14.03 3.48
N ASP A 184 -19.00 -14.79 2.46
CA ASP A 184 -20.01 -15.34 1.52
C ASP A 184 -21.02 -16.20 2.28
N SER A 185 -20.55 -17.02 3.22
CA SER A 185 -21.42 -17.89 4.05
C SER A 185 -22.28 -17.07 5.02
N LEU A 186 -21.76 -15.97 5.54
CA LEU A 186 -22.49 -15.07 6.44
C LEU A 186 -23.59 -14.32 5.67
N LEU A 187 -23.22 -13.73 4.53
CA LEU A 187 -24.15 -13.01 3.67
C LEU A 187 -25.26 -13.92 3.09
N ALA A 188 -24.93 -15.19 2.80
CA ALA A 188 -25.92 -16.16 2.36
C ALA A 188 -26.99 -16.51 3.41
N ARG A 189 -26.69 -16.29 4.71
CA ARG A 189 -27.63 -16.47 5.81
C ARG A 189 -28.53 -15.24 6.03
N ASP A 190 -28.15 -14.10 5.50
CA ASP A 190 -28.88 -12.84 5.61
C ASP A 190 -30.07 -12.81 4.63
N LYS A 191 -31.07 -13.69 4.88
CA LYS A 191 -32.24 -13.86 4.00
C LYS A 191 -33.09 -12.61 3.94
N ASP A 192 -33.22 -11.91 5.06
CA ASP A 192 -34.05 -10.72 5.19
C ASP A 192 -33.27 -9.43 4.86
N GLY A 193 -32.00 -9.53 4.54
CA GLY A 193 -31.15 -8.40 4.23
C GLY A 193 -30.81 -7.49 5.41
N ALA A 194 -31.08 -7.95 6.64
CA ALA A 194 -30.88 -7.15 7.85
C ALA A 194 -29.42 -6.78 8.08
N LEU A 195 -28.50 -7.74 7.91
CA LEU A 195 -27.07 -7.50 8.01
C LEU A 195 -26.59 -6.49 6.96
N ARG A 196 -26.99 -6.70 5.70
CA ARG A 196 -26.64 -5.77 4.61
C ARG A 196 -27.18 -4.38 4.86
N LYS A 197 -28.42 -4.28 5.37
CA LYS A 197 -29.02 -2.98 5.71
C LYS A 197 -28.23 -2.27 6.80
N ILE A 198 -27.89 -2.94 7.90
CA ILE A 198 -27.10 -2.37 8.99
C ILE A 198 -25.73 -1.93 8.46
N MET A 199 -25.07 -2.75 7.65
CA MET A 199 -23.78 -2.39 7.05
C MET A 199 -23.88 -1.14 6.16
N MET A 200 -24.95 -0.99 5.40
CA MET A 200 -25.16 0.20 4.58
C MET A 200 -25.49 1.43 5.43
N ASP A 201 -26.34 1.27 6.43
CA ASP A 201 -26.75 2.38 7.32
C ASP A 201 -25.58 2.88 8.17
N THR A 202 -24.64 2.00 8.54
CA THR A 202 -23.44 2.35 9.33
C THR A 202 -22.32 3.01 8.51
N LEU A 203 -22.32 2.90 7.19
CA LEU A 203 -21.32 3.59 6.36
C LEU A 203 -21.44 5.12 6.42
N ASP A 204 -22.66 5.62 6.58
CA ASP A 204 -22.96 7.06 6.61
C ASP A 204 -23.42 7.54 8.00
N GLY A 205 -23.38 6.69 9.02
CA GLY A 205 -23.93 6.95 10.36
C GLY A 205 -22.91 6.95 11.49
N ASP A 206 -23.32 6.45 12.64
CA ASP A 206 -22.59 6.48 13.92
C ASP A 206 -21.39 5.52 14.00
N TYR A 207 -20.90 5.02 12.90
CA TYR A 207 -19.74 4.12 12.85
C TYR A 207 -18.45 4.79 13.31
N GLN A 208 -18.50 6.06 13.56
CA GLN A 208 -17.34 6.88 13.94
C GLN A 208 -17.33 7.21 15.45
#